data_a7d84f82038c0a0173514d4f23c94d6d
#
_entry.id   a7d84f82038c0a0173514d4f23c94d6d
#
_cell.length_a   1.000
_cell.length_b   1.000
_cell.length_c   1.000
_cell.angle_alpha   90.00
_cell.angle_beta   90.00
_cell.angle_gamma   90.00
#
_symmetry.space_group_name_H-M   'P 1'
#
loop_
_entity.id
_entity.type
_entity.pdbx_description
1 polymer ?
#
loop_
_entity_poly.entity_id
_entity_poly.type
_entity_poly.pdbx_seq_one_letter_code
_entity_poly.pdbx_strand_id
1 'polypeptide(L)'
;VGLPAGMQSVIFNISNVLIQSSVNSFGAVTVAGNTAAANIEGFVYISMNALYQTSISFTSQNLGAKNYHRIDQTLVRCMCIVTLIGLVLGNGAHLLGNHLLHIYSDDLEVISFGMQRLSVISVTYCLCGMMDVLAGTIRGLGYSMLPMIVSLIGACVFRIIWIFTVFRVQHTLFILYASYPISWILTILAHFVCYLIVRKKVFRPQEI
;
A
#
# COMPACT_ATOMS: atom_id res chain seq x y z
N VAL A 1 12.13 5.03 15.62
CA VAL A 1 10.95 4.83 14.75
C VAL A 1 10.98 5.78 13.55
N GLY A 2 11.35 7.06 13.72
CA GLY A 2 11.33 8.06 12.66
C GLY A 2 12.29 7.81 11.50
N LEU A 3 13.56 7.50 11.77
CA LEU A 3 14.58 7.31 10.73
C LEU A 3 14.23 6.17 9.75
N PRO A 4 13.89 4.94 10.21
CA PRO A 4 13.48 3.87 9.30
C PRO A 4 12.23 4.21 8.48
N ALA A 5 11.26 4.92 9.06
CA ALA A 5 10.06 5.35 8.33
C ALA A 5 10.39 6.40 7.25
N GLY A 6 11.28 7.34 7.57
CA GLY A 6 11.77 8.32 6.60
C GLY A 6 12.53 7.67 5.43
N MET A 7 13.45 6.76 5.71
CA MET A 7 14.17 6.00 4.68
C MET A 7 13.21 5.19 3.80
N GLN A 8 12.20 4.54 4.39
CA GLN A 8 11.18 3.82 3.63
C GLN A 8 10.45 4.77 2.67
N SER A 9 10.03 5.96 3.12
CA SER A 9 9.35 6.94 2.27
C SER A 9 10.21 7.38 1.07
N VAL A 10 11.51 7.63 1.29
CA VAL A 10 12.44 8.00 0.21
C VAL A 10 12.52 6.90 -0.85
N ILE A 11 12.65 5.64 -0.44
CA ILE A 11 12.80 4.52 -1.37
C ILE A 11 11.47 4.24 -2.11
N PHE A 12 10.32 4.38 -1.44
CA PHE A 12 9.02 4.34 -2.11
C PHE A 12 8.89 5.42 -3.18
N ASN A 13 9.36 6.64 -2.89
CA ASN A 13 9.36 7.72 -3.87
C ASN A 13 10.25 7.40 -5.08
N ILE A 14 11.44 6.83 -4.87
CA ILE A 14 12.31 6.39 -5.98
C ILE A 14 11.61 5.32 -6.84
N SER A 15 10.98 4.33 -6.21
CA SER A 15 10.20 3.30 -6.93
C SER A 15 9.06 3.92 -7.74
N ASN A 16 8.35 4.88 -7.17
CA ASN A 16 7.27 5.58 -7.86
C ASN A 16 7.78 6.42 -9.05
N VAL A 17 8.95 7.04 -8.94
CA VAL A 17 9.60 7.77 -10.07
C VAL A 17 9.92 6.82 -11.22
N LEU A 18 10.42 5.61 -10.94
CA LEU A 18 10.69 4.60 -11.98
C LEU A 18 9.40 4.13 -12.67
N ILE A 19 8.33 3.92 -11.92
CA ILE A 19 7.01 3.59 -12.48
C ILE A 19 6.50 4.76 -13.33
N GLN A 20 6.60 6.00 -12.84
CA GLN A 20 6.21 7.18 -13.59
C GLN A 20 7.02 7.34 -14.88
N SER A 21 8.31 7.06 -14.85
CA SER A 21 9.17 7.03 -16.05
C SER A 21 8.67 5.99 -17.07
N SER A 22 8.19 4.84 -16.59
CA SER A 22 7.57 3.81 -17.46
C SER A 22 6.23 4.29 -18.05
N VAL A 23 5.41 5.02 -17.27
CA VAL A 23 4.17 5.65 -17.78
C VAL A 23 4.48 6.70 -18.84
N ASN A 24 5.54 7.49 -18.66
CA ASN A 24 5.95 8.53 -19.60
C ASN A 24 6.26 7.96 -21.01
N SER A 25 6.65 6.68 -21.12
CA SER A 25 6.90 6.04 -22.40
C SER A 25 5.64 5.86 -23.26
N PHE A 26 4.44 5.99 -22.68
CA PHE A 26 3.15 5.90 -23.39
C PHE A 26 2.63 7.27 -23.87
N GLY A 27 3.33 8.36 -23.59
CA GLY A 27 2.99 9.69 -24.07
C GLY A 27 2.25 10.58 -23.06
N ALA A 28 2.12 11.85 -23.38
CA ALA A 28 1.64 12.90 -22.47
C ALA A 28 0.18 12.70 -22.02
N VAL A 29 -0.68 12.21 -22.90
CA VAL A 29 -2.10 11.95 -22.59
C VAL A 29 -2.24 10.88 -21.53
N THR A 30 -1.47 9.79 -21.65
CA THR A 30 -1.41 8.71 -20.65
C THR A 30 -0.90 9.22 -19.30
N VAL A 31 0.11 10.08 -19.31
CA VAL A 31 0.66 10.70 -18.09
C VAL A 31 -0.40 11.56 -17.40
N ALA A 32 -1.16 12.35 -18.15
CA ALA A 32 -2.23 13.16 -17.61
C ALA A 32 -3.32 12.30 -16.93
N GLY A 33 -3.80 11.25 -17.60
CA GLY A 33 -4.78 10.32 -17.05
C GLY A 33 -4.26 9.58 -15.82
N ASN A 34 -3.01 9.10 -15.86
CA ASN A 34 -2.34 8.45 -14.73
C ASN A 34 -2.24 9.38 -13.51
N THR A 35 -1.91 10.65 -13.73
CA THR A 35 -1.77 11.63 -12.64
C THR A 35 -3.12 11.98 -12.02
N ALA A 36 -4.15 12.18 -12.83
CA ALA A 36 -5.51 12.44 -12.37
C ALA A 36 -6.03 11.26 -11.51
N ALA A 37 -5.86 10.03 -11.98
CA ALA A 37 -6.24 8.83 -11.23
C ALA A 37 -5.44 8.69 -9.92
N ALA A 38 -4.14 8.95 -9.93
CA ALA A 38 -3.30 8.91 -8.74
C ALA A 38 -3.74 9.93 -7.67
N ASN A 39 -4.21 11.11 -8.06
CA ASN A 39 -4.77 12.09 -7.13
C ASN A 39 -6.06 11.57 -6.46
N ILE A 40 -6.94 10.93 -7.22
CA ILE A 40 -8.16 10.29 -6.68
C ILE A 40 -7.79 9.19 -5.69
N GLU A 41 -6.84 8.33 -6.03
CA GLU A 41 -6.31 7.27 -5.14
C GLU A 41 -5.73 7.86 -3.85
N GLY A 42 -5.11 9.05 -3.92
CA GLY A 42 -4.55 9.74 -2.76
C GLY A 42 -5.59 10.02 -1.67
N PHE A 43 -6.83 10.39 -2.02
CA PHE A 43 -7.91 10.57 -1.06
C PHE A 43 -8.29 9.26 -0.36
N VAL A 44 -8.34 8.16 -1.11
CA VAL A 44 -8.59 6.83 -0.53
C VAL A 44 -7.46 6.45 0.43
N TYR A 45 -6.21 6.70 0.04
CA TYR A 45 -5.03 6.39 0.85
C TYR A 45 -5.01 7.14 2.18
N ILE A 46 -5.37 8.43 2.21
CA ILE A 46 -5.42 9.22 3.45
C ILE A 46 -6.33 8.56 4.49
N SER A 47 -7.50 8.07 4.06
CA SER A 47 -8.45 7.38 4.93
C SER A 47 -7.88 6.08 5.50
N MET A 48 -7.14 5.31 4.70
CA MET A 48 -6.50 4.07 5.14
C MET A 48 -5.27 4.33 6.03
N ASN A 49 -4.54 5.41 5.78
CA ASN A 49 -3.37 5.80 6.58
C ASN A 49 -3.75 6.09 8.04
N ALA A 50 -4.96 6.58 8.30
CA ALA A 50 -5.47 6.75 9.67
C ALA A 50 -5.47 5.42 10.43
N LEU A 51 -5.80 4.30 9.78
CA LEU A 51 -5.79 2.96 10.40
C LEU A 51 -4.37 2.43 10.62
N TYR A 52 -3.44 2.77 9.74
CA TYR A 52 -2.02 2.50 9.96
C TYR A 52 -1.52 3.18 11.24
N GLN A 53 -1.79 4.48 11.42
CA GLN A 53 -1.42 5.21 12.63
C GLN A 53 -2.12 4.67 13.88
N THR A 54 -3.40 4.30 13.76
CA THR A 54 -4.17 3.65 14.81
C THR A 54 -3.53 2.34 15.23
N SER A 55 -3.12 1.49 14.28
CA SER A 55 -2.49 0.21 14.56
C SER A 55 -1.17 0.36 15.33
N ILE A 56 -0.34 1.36 15.01
CA ILE A 56 0.88 1.69 15.76
C ILE A 56 0.54 2.09 17.18
N SER A 57 -0.34 3.10 17.33
CA SER A 57 -0.69 3.68 18.62
C SER A 57 -1.27 2.66 19.60
N PHE A 58 -2.31 1.95 19.17
CA PHE A 58 -2.98 0.97 20.04
C PHE A 58 -2.10 -0.23 20.34
N THR A 59 -1.30 -0.69 19.38
CA THR A 59 -0.35 -1.81 19.61
C THR A 59 0.70 -1.41 20.66
N SER A 60 1.31 -0.23 20.53
CA SER A 60 2.33 0.22 21.47
C SER A 60 1.77 0.47 22.89
N GLN A 61 0.55 1.04 23.00
CA GLN A 61 -0.12 1.23 24.28
C GLN A 61 -0.44 -0.11 24.96
N ASN A 62 -1.00 -1.07 24.21
CA ASN A 62 -1.31 -2.39 24.77
C ASN A 62 -0.06 -3.20 25.10
N LEU A 63 1.04 -3.01 24.35
CA LEU A 63 2.34 -3.60 24.67
C LEU A 63 2.87 -3.05 26.00
N GLY A 64 2.84 -1.73 26.20
CA GLY A 64 3.24 -1.09 27.46
C GLY A 64 2.40 -1.56 28.65
N ALA A 65 1.10 -1.78 28.44
CA ALA A 65 0.18 -2.31 29.43
C ALA A 65 0.28 -3.85 29.61
N LYS A 66 1.17 -4.54 28.88
CA LYS A 66 1.31 -6.02 28.86
C LYS A 66 0.02 -6.75 28.50
N ASN A 67 -0.89 -6.09 27.77
CA ASN A 67 -2.17 -6.63 27.37
C ASN A 67 -2.09 -7.24 25.96
N TYR A 68 -1.38 -8.37 25.85
CA TYR A 68 -1.07 -9.02 24.58
C TYR A 68 -2.31 -9.47 23.79
N HIS A 69 -3.36 -9.91 24.48
CA HIS A 69 -4.62 -10.33 23.83
C HIS A 69 -5.27 -9.16 23.06
N ARG A 70 -5.21 -7.93 23.62
CA ARG A 70 -5.73 -6.75 22.94
C ARG A 70 -4.92 -6.35 21.70
N ILE A 71 -3.64 -6.71 21.62
CA ILE A 71 -2.82 -6.45 20.43
C ILE A 71 -3.39 -7.25 19.24
N ASP A 72 -3.65 -8.56 19.44
CA ASP A 72 -4.25 -9.41 18.41
C ASP A 72 -5.64 -8.90 17.99
N GLN A 73 -6.47 -8.49 18.96
CA GLN A 73 -7.79 -7.92 18.67
C GLN A 73 -7.71 -6.60 17.90
N THR A 74 -6.75 -5.75 18.26
CA THR A 74 -6.52 -4.47 17.55
C THR A 74 -6.13 -4.73 16.10
N LEU A 75 -5.18 -5.66 15.86
CA LEU A 75 -4.79 -6.04 14.51
C LEU A 75 -6.00 -6.50 13.69
N VAL A 76 -6.77 -7.47 14.20
CA VAL A 76 -7.94 -8.01 13.48
C VAL A 76 -8.97 -6.91 13.18
N ARG A 77 -9.29 -6.06 14.17
CA ARG A 77 -10.25 -4.96 13.97
C ARG A 77 -9.75 -3.94 12.94
N CYS A 78 -8.48 -3.52 13.04
CA CYS A 78 -7.89 -2.61 12.05
C CYS A 78 -7.86 -3.24 10.65
N MET A 79 -7.56 -4.54 10.53
CA MET A 79 -7.60 -5.27 9.26
C MET A 79 -9.01 -5.29 8.66
N CYS A 80 -10.05 -5.61 9.45
CA CYS A 80 -11.43 -5.61 8.98
C CYS A 80 -11.87 -4.21 8.52
N ILE A 81 -11.57 -3.17 9.32
CA ILE A 81 -11.97 -1.80 9.01
C ILE A 81 -11.25 -1.27 7.78
N VAL A 82 -9.92 -1.47 7.67
CA VAL A 82 -9.15 -0.99 6.52
C VAL A 82 -9.56 -1.71 5.23
N THR A 83 -9.90 -2.99 5.32
CA THR A 83 -10.43 -3.75 4.18
C THR A 83 -11.78 -3.20 3.73
N LEU A 84 -12.69 -2.94 4.67
CA LEU A 84 -14.00 -2.35 4.36
C LEU A 84 -13.85 -0.96 3.73
N ILE A 85 -13.04 -0.08 4.32
CA ILE A 85 -12.77 1.26 3.79
C ILE A 85 -12.15 1.17 2.40
N GLY A 86 -11.12 0.34 2.22
CA GLY A 86 -10.45 0.16 0.94
C GLY A 86 -11.37 -0.40 -0.14
N LEU A 87 -12.25 -1.36 0.20
CA LEU A 87 -13.25 -1.88 -0.72
C LEU A 87 -14.31 -0.83 -1.08
N VAL A 88 -14.87 -0.13 -0.10
CA VAL A 88 -15.94 0.85 -0.33
C VAL A 88 -15.41 2.06 -1.10
N LEU A 89 -14.34 2.69 -0.61
CA LEU A 89 -13.79 3.89 -1.25
C LEU A 89 -13.04 3.56 -2.55
N GLY A 90 -12.30 2.45 -2.62
CA GLY A 90 -11.58 2.05 -3.82
C GLY A 90 -12.52 1.68 -4.97
N ASN A 91 -13.55 0.86 -4.71
CA ASN A 91 -14.56 0.56 -5.73
C ASN A 91 -15.45 1.77 -6.01
N GLY A 92 -15.77 2.60 -5.02
CA GLY A 92 -16.46 3.87 -5.22
C GLY A 92 -15.69 4.81 -6.16
N ALA A 93 -14.38 4.94 -5.96
CA ALA A 93 -13.50 5.71 -6.85
C ALA A 93 -13.48 5.15 -8.28
N HIS A 94 -13.54 3.84 -8.46
CA HIS A 94 -13.65 3.23 -9.80
C HIS A 94 -15.02 3.46 -10.42
N LEU A 95 -16.11 3.21 -9.70
CA LEU A 95 -17.48 3.35 -10.21
C LEU A 95 -17.83 4.80 -10.58
N LEU A 96 -17.38 5.76 -9.76
CA LEU A 96 -17.54 7.19 -10.01
C LEU A 96 -16.39 7.78 -10.83
N GLY A 97 -15.43 6.95 -11.27
CA GLY A 97 -14.16 7.34 -11.86
C GLY A 97 -14.32 8.27 -13.07
N ASN A 98 -15.27 8.01 -13.96
CA ASN A 98 -15.54 8.89 -15.09
C ASN A 98 -15.89 10.32 -14.63
N HIS A 99 -16.78 10.46 -13.65
CA HIS A 99 -17.19 11.79 -13.15
C HIS A 99 -16.03 12.48 -12.39
N LEU A 100 -15.28 11.71 -11.62
CA LEU A 100 -14.14 12.23 -10.86
C LEU A 100 -12.99 12.67 -11.79
N LEU A 101 -12.73 11.93 -12.86
CA LEU A 101 -11.69 12.26 -13.83
C LEU A 101 -12.08 13.49 -14.70
N HIS A 102 -13.38 13.69 -14.97
CA HIS A 102 -13.87 14.91 -15.63
C HIS A 102 -13.55 16.20 -14.85
N ILE A 103 -13.33 16.15 -13.53
CA ILE A 103 -12.88 17.31 -12.74
C ILE A 103 -11.45 17.73 -13.17
N TYR A 104 -10.66 16.81 -13.70
CA TYR A 104 -9.26 17.03 -14.09
C TYR A 104 -9.09 17.30 -15.59
N SER A 105 -9.93 16.71 -16.45
CA SER A 105 -9.83 16.85 -17.90
C SER A 105 -11.14 16.53 -18.59
N ASP A 106 -11.47 17.28 -19.65
CA ASP A 106 -12.59 16.98 -20.55
C ASP A 106 -12.18 16.07 -21.71
N ASP A 107 -10.88 15.77 -21.86
CA ASP A 107 -10.37 14.88 -22.89
C ASP A 107 -10.70 13.44 -22.58
N LEU A 108 -11.54 12.81 -23.43
CA LEU A 108 -11.99 11.43 -23.28
C LEU A 108 -10.84 10.42 -23.31
N GLU A 109 -9.76 10.72 -24.01
CA GLU A 109 -8.59 9.86 -24.07
C GLU A 109 -7.84 9.86 -22.72
N VAL A 110 -7.66 11.04 -22.11
CA VAL A 110 -7.10 11.22 -20.75
C VAL A 110 -7.94 10.44 -19.73
N ILE A 111 -9.28 10.57 -19.80
CA ILE A 111 -10.21 9.87 -18.93
C ILE A 111 -10.09 8.35 -19.09
N SER A 112 -9.99 7.86 -20.33
CA SER A 112 -9.84 6.43 -20.62
C SER A 112 -8.60 5.86 -19.97
N PHE A 113 -7.45 6.53 -20.06
CA PHE A 113 -6.21 6.09 -19.40
C PHE A 113 -6.31 6.18 -17.87
N GLY A 114 -6.96 7.21 -17.32
CA GLY A 114 -7.24 7.29 -15.89
C GLY A 114 -8.10 6.13 -15.40
N MET A 115 -9.16 5.77 -16.16
CA MET A 115 -10.02 4.65 -15.84
C MET A 115 -9.29 3.29 -15.88
N GLN A 116 -8.35 3.09 -16.83
CA GLN A 116 -7.53 1.88 -16.85
C GLN A 116 -6.70 1.73 -15.56
N ARG A 117 -6.15 2.82 -15.04
CA ARG A 117 -5.43 2.81 -13.76
C ARG A 117 -6.37 2.50 -12.60
N LEU A 118 -7.49 3.22 -12.48
CA LEU A 118 -8.46 3.02 -11.40
C LEU A 118 -9.03 1.59 -11.39
N SER A 119 -9.26 0.96 -12.55
CA SER A 119 -9.79 -0.40 -12.65
C SER A 119 -8.85 -1.47 -12.05
N VAL A 120 -7.55 -1.24 -12.02
CA VAL A 120 -6.57 -2.19 -11.48
C VAL A 120 -6.18 -1.81 -10.06
N ILE A 121 -5.79 -0.56 -9.85
CA ILE A 121 -5.19 -0.13 -8.58
C ILE A 121 -6.27 0.17 -7.54
N SER A 122 -7.29 0.99 -7.86
CA SER A 122 -8.31 1.38 -6.88
C SER A 122 -9.15 0.21 -6.40
N VAL A 123 -9.51 -0.71 -7.28
CA VAL A 123 -10.29 -1.92 -6.93
C VAL A 123 -9.54 -2.81 -5.95
N THR A 124 -8.22 -2.88 -6.08
CA THR A 124 -7.36 -3.70 -5.21
C THR A 124 -6.72 -2.92 -4.06
N TYR A 125 -7.10 -1.67 -3.85
CA TYR A 125 -6.43 -0.76 -2.92
C TYR A 125 -6.55 -1.17 -1.45
N CYS A 126 -7.56 -1.96 -1.11
CA CYS A 126 -7.69 -2.57 0.22
C CYS A 126 -6.45 -3.39 0.62
N LEU A 127 -5.75 -4.02 -0.34
CA LEU A 127 -4.51 -4.75 -0.10
C LEU A 127 -3.39 -3.82 0.38
N CYS A 128 -3.29 -2.60 -0.18
CA CYS A 128 -2.34 -1.59 0.29
C CYS A 128 -2.57 -1.26 1.78
N GLY A 129 -3.83 -1.00 2.15
CA GLY A 129 -4.19 -0.72 3.55
C GLY A 129 -3.90 -1.89 4.50
N MET A 130 -4.17 -3.13 4.07
CA MET A 130 -3.86 -4.33 4.86
C MET A 130 -2.35 -4.46 5.09
N MET A 131 -1.54 -4.22 4.06
CA MET A 131 -0.08 -4.21 4.14
C MET A 131 0.39 -3.19 5.19
N ASP A 132 -0.15 -1.97 5.13
CA ASP A 132 0.23 -0.89 6.04
C ASP A 132 -0.17 -1.17 7.49
N VAL A 133 -1.37 -1.71 7.74
CA VAL A 133 -1.82 -2.09 9.10
C VAL A 133 -0.90 -3.15 9.73
N LEU A 134 -0.49 -4.16 8.96
CA LEU A 134 0.47 -5.17 9.43
C LEU A 134 1.83 -4.54 9.77
N ALA A 135 2.35 -3.70 8.87
CA ALA A 135 3.60 -2.97 9.09
C ALA A 135 3.52 -2.08 10.34
N GLY A 136 2.39 -1.37 10.51
CA GLY A 136 2.11 -0.54 11.68
C GLY A 136 2.09 -1.33 12.98
N THR A 137 1.44 -2.49 12.98
CA THR A 137 1.40 -3.38 14.16
C THR A 137 2.80 -3.86 14.55
N ILE A 138 3.62 -4.29 13.58
CA ILE A 138 5.01 -4.71 13.85
C ILE A 138 5.84 -3.55 14.42
N ARG A 139 5.63 -2.32 13.92
CA ARG A 139 6.26 -1.12 14.46
C ARG A 139 5.81 -0.81 15.88
N GLY A 140 4.51 -0.95 16.16
CA GLY A 140 3.94 -0.80 17.49
C GLY A 140 4.49 -1.81 18.51
N LEU A 141 4.95 -2.99 18.05
CA LEU A 141 5.67 -3.98 18.85
C LEU A 141 7.15 -3.62 19.08
N GLY A 142 7.63 -2.46 18.59
CA GLY A 142 9.01 -1.98 18.77
C GLY A 142 9.97 -2.36 17.64
N TYR A 143 9.53 -3.09 16.62
CA TYR A 143 10.37 -3.55 15.51
C TYR A 143 10.20 -2.64 14.28
N SER A 144 10.87 -1.47 14.26
CA SER A 144 10.71 -0.50 13.16
C SER A 144 11.51 -0.84 11.90
N MET A 145 12.67 -1.49 12.04
CA MET A 145 13.52 -1.84 10.90
C MET A 145 12.95 -2.98 10.07
N LEU A 146 12.32 -3.96 10.72
CA LEU A 146 11.81 -5.17 10.07
C LEU A 146 10.75 -4.85 9.00
N PRO A 147 9.65 -4.13 9.29
CA PRO A 147 8.67 -3.79 8.27
C PRO A 147 9.22 -2.85 7.19
N MET A 148 10.22 -2.00 7.52
CA MET A 148 10.90 -1.19 6.51
C MET A 148 11.58 -2.08 5.47
N ILE A 149 12.40 -3.03 5.89
CA ILE A 149 13.14 -3.93 4.98
C ILE A 149 12.17 -4.78 4.15
N VAL A 150 11.14 -5.33 4.79
CA VAL A 150 10.13 -6.17 4.11
C VAL A 150 9.37 -5.36 3.05
N SER A 151 8.91 -4.15 3.38
CA SER A 151 8.23 -3.27 2.42
C SER A 151 9.15 -2.85 1.28
N LEU A 152 10.42 -2.58 1.58
CA LEU A 152 11.41 -2.21 0.58
C LEU A 152 11.64 -3.33 -0.43
N ILE A 153 11.83 -4.55 0.04
CA ILE A 153 12.04 -5.71 -0.83
C ILE A 153 10.74 -6.06 -1.58
N GLY A 154 9.63 -6.18 -0.86
CA GLY A 154 8.37 -6.66 -1.42
C GLY A 154 7.67 -5.66 -2.32
N ALA A 155 7.70 -4.36 -2.02
CA ALA A 155 7.03 -3.35 -2.83
C ALA A 155 7.98 -2.64 -3.81
N CYS A 156 9.20 -2.25 -3.39
CA CYS A 156 10.07 -1.47 -4.26
C CYS A 156 10.95 -2.35 -5.15
N VAL A 157 11.74 -3.25 -4.57
CA VAL A 157 12.66 -4.10 -5.36
C VAL A 157 11.88 -4.99 -6.31
N PHE A 158 10.78 -5.59 -5.86
CA PHE A 158 9.91 -6.41 -6.71
C PHE A 158 9.40 -5.62 -7.92
N ARG A 159 8.90 -4.39 -7.73
CA ARG A 159 8.39 -3.57 -8.85
C ARG A 159 9.50 -3.17 -9.82
N ILE A 160 10.70 -2.89 -9.33
CA ILE A 160 11.87 -2.61 -10.18
C ILE A 160 12.17 -3.84 -11.05
N ILE A 161 12.27 -5.02 -10.45
CA ILE A 161 12.50 -6.27 -11.19
C ILE A 161 11.36 -6.49 -12.21
N TRP A 162 10.10 -6.27 -11.83
CA TRP A 162 8.94 -6.40 -12.70
C TRP A 162 9.03 -5.50 -13.94
N ILE A 163 9.46 -4.24 -13.78
CA ILE A 163 9.65 -3.30 -14.88
C ILE A 163 10.70 -3.80 -15.86
N PHE A 164 11.84 -4.28 -15.36
CA PHE A 164 12.95 -4.73 -16.22
C PHE A 164 12.76 -6.14 -16.82
N THR A 165 11.81 -6.92 -16.32
CA THR A 165 11.52 -8.29 -16.79
C THR A 165 10.18 -8.35 -17.52
N VAL A 166 9.08 -8.41 -16.76
CA VAL A 166 7.73 -8.68 -17.31
C VAL A 166 7.25 -7.53 -18.17
N PHE A 167 7.36 -6.28 -17.69
CA PHE A 167 6.92 -5.11 -18.44
C PHE A 167 7.76 -4.88 -19.71
N ARG A 168 9.03 -5.24 -19.70
CA ARG A 168 9.88 -5.17 -20.90
C ARG A 168 9.44 -6.14 -22.00
N VAL A 169 8.88 -7.29 -21.63
CA VAL A 169 8.37 -8.31 -22.59
C VAL A 169 6.99 -7.93 -23.10
N GLN A 170 6.11 -7.45 -22.20
CA GLN A 170 4.75 -7.03 -22.52
C GLN A 170 4.54 -5.56 -22.12
N HIS A 171 4.83 -4.66 -23.06
CA HIS A 171 4.80 -3.22 -22.84
C HIS A 171 3.35 -2.68 -22.87
N THR A 172 2.56 -2.98 -21.82
CA THR A 172 1.18 -2.52 -21.66
C THR A 172 0.95 -1.87 -20.31
N LEU A 173 0.06 -0.88 -20.24
CA LEU A 173 -0.30 -0.21 -18.99
C LEU A 173 -0.89 -1.19 -17.96
N PHE A 174 -1.68 -2.17 -18.42
CA PHE A 174 -2.25 -3.19 -17.54
C PHE A 174 -1.15 -3.97 -16.80
N ILE A 175 -0.12 -4.43 -17.52
CA ILE A 175 1.03 -5.15 -16.91
C ILE A 175 1.78 -4.24 -15.93
N LEU A 176 1.95 -2.96 -16.26
CA LEU A 176 2.59 -2.02 -15.36
C LEU A 176 1.79 -1.86 -14.05
N TYR A 177 0.47 -1.66 -14.15
CA TYR A 177 -0.40 -1.49 -13.00
C TYR A 177 -0.60 -2.78 -12.19
N ALA A 178 -0.59 -3.96 -12.84
CA ALA A 178 -0.68 -5.26 -12.16
C ALA A 178 0.49 -5.51 -11.18
N SER A 179 1.62 -4.83 -11.34
CA SER A 179 2.73 -4.88 -10.39
C SER A 179 2.32 -4.43 -8.97
N TYR A 180 1.33 -3.54 -8.85
CA TYR A 180 0.87 -3.01 -7.56
C TYR A 180 0.19 -4.09 -6.71
N PRO A 181 -0.94 -4.70 -7.13
CA PRO A 181 -1.62 -5.70 -6.33
C PRO A 181 -0.75 -6.94 -6.05
N ILE A 182 0.07 -7.38 -7.02
CA ILE A 182 0.95 -8.52 -6.82
C ILE A 182 1.99 -8.20 -5.75
N SER A 183 2.64 -7.03 -5.81
CA SER A 183 3.61 -6.60 -4.80
C SER A 183 2.97 -6.46 -3.41
N TRP A 184 1.74 -5.96 -3.32
CA TRP A 184 1.02 -5.84 -2.05
C TRP A 184 0.72 -7.21 -1.44
N ILE A 185 0.24 -8.18 -2.23
CA ILE A 185 -0.03 -9.55 -1.75
C ILE A 185 1.25 -10.19 -1.20
N LEU A 186 2.36 -10.12 -1.96
CA LEU A 186 3.64 -10.68 -1.52
C LEU A 186 4.13 -10.01 -0.23
N THR A 187 3.99 -8.69 -0.14
CA THR A 187 4.41 -7.94 1.05
C THR A 187 3.51 -8.22 2.25
N ILE A 188 2.19 -8.37 2.06
CA ILE A 188 1.25 -8.80 3.12
C ILE A 188 1.68 -10.15 3.70
N LEU A 189 1.93 -11.14 2.84
CA LEU A 189 2.36 -12.46 3.28
C LEU A 189 3.67 -12.40 4.08
N ALA A 190 4.64 -11.64 3.60
CA ALA A 190 5.91 -11.44 4.29
C ALA A 190 5.72 -10.73 5.65
N HIS A 191 4.92 -9.66 5.71
CA HIS A 191 4.60 -8.98 6.97
C HIS A 191 3.84 -9.89 7.94
N PHE A 192 2.92 -10.71 7.45
CA PHE A 192 2.19 -11.64 8.30
C PHE A 192 3.12 -12.67 8.94
N VAL A 193 4.04 -13.24 8.18
CA VAL A 193 5.08 -14.15 8.71
C VAL A 193 5.94 -13.43 9.75
N CYS A 194 6.39 -12.21 9.45
CA CYS A 194 7.17 -11.40 10.38
C CYS A 194 6.38 -11.10 11.67
N TYR A 195 5.08 -10.77 11.54
CA TYR A 195 4.22 -10.56 12.71
C TYR A 195 4.16 -11.81 13.61
N LEU A 196 3.95 -12.99 13.03
CA LEU A 196 3.91 -14.24 13.80
C LEU A 196 5.22 -14.52 14.55
N ILE A 197 6.37 -14.25 13.91
CA ILE A 197 7.69 -14.42 14.53
C ILE A 197 7.87 -13.43 15.69
N VAL A 198 7.60 -12.14 15.44
CA VAL A 198 7.72 -11.08 16.44
C VAL A 198 6.76 -11.31 17.61
N ARG A 199 5.50 -11.62 17.31
CA ARG A 199 4.47 -11.97 18.31
C ARG A 199 4.94 -13.09 19.23
N LYS A 200 5.44 -14.18 18.67
CA LYS A 200 5.96 -15.32 19.45
C LYS A 200 7.13 -14.93 20.35
N LYS A 201 7.99 -14.00 19.91
CA LYS A 201 9.13 -13.51 20.70
C LYS A 201 8.71 -12.56 21.80
N VAL A 202 7.76 -11.66 21.54
CA VAL A 202 7.31 -10.61 22.48
C VAL A 202 6.33 -11.17 23.52
N PHE A 203 5.48 -12.13 23.13
CA PHE A 203 4.43 -12.70 24.02
C PHE A 203 4.93 -13.87 24.85
N ARG A 204 6.18 -14.33 24.67
CA ARG A 204 6.75 -15.31 25.61
C ARG A 204 6.88 -14.65 26.99
N PRO A 205 6.44 -15.30 28.08
CA PRO A 205 6.80 -14.87 29.43
C PRO A 205 8.34 -14.81 29.49
N GLN A 206 8.89 -13.69 29.95
CA GLN A 206 10.28 -13.70 30.37
C GLN A 206 10.34 -14.62 31.57
N GLU A 207 10.85 -15.82 31.39
CA GLU A 207 11.29 -16.66 32.50
C GLU A 207 12.43 -15.88 33.18
N ILE A 208 12.09 -15.27 34.32
CA ILE A 208 13.02 -14.65 35.27
C ILE A 208 13.57 -15.76 36.15
#